data_5f3ee21eb3ac0988140b33257b7bb4eb
#
_entry.id   5f3ee21eb3ac0988140b33257b7bb4eb
#
_cell.length_a   1.000
_cell.length_b   1.000
_cell.length_c   1.000
_cell.angle_alpha   90.00
_cell.angle_beta   90.00
_cell.angle_gamma   90.00
#
_symmetry.space_group_name_H-M   'P 1'
#
loop_
_entity.id
_entity.type
_entity.pdbx_description
1 polymer ?
#
loop_
_entity_poly.entity_id
_entity_poly.type
_entity_poly.pdbx_seq_one_letter_code
_entity_poly.pdbx_strand_id
1 'polypeptide(L)'
;MYHSDIIGEWKITRYIEDKLNQRKFELFGNATFVNKDSFYQYNESGVLKSGSFESKAHQDYVWILKPDGWKINFSDGNHFHDLILANKEQHVYHKCVNDIYNGKYILYLPNEFDIEWNVSGPRKDYISQTYYKKI
;
A
#
# COMPACT_ATOMS: atom_id res chain seq x y z
N MET A 1 9.65 16.80 5.65
CA MET A 1 9.01 16.06 4.54
C MET A 1 7.85 16.85 3.97
N TYR A 2 7.69 16.78 2.66
CA TYR A 2 6.62 17.44 1.93
C TYR A 2 5.72 16.38 1.28
N HIS A 3 4.45 16.68 1.07
CA HIS A 3 3.54 15.78 0.34
C HIS A 3 4.14 15.38 -1.02
N SER A 4 4.72 16.35 -1.73
CA SER A 4 5.30 16.14 -3.05
C SER A 4 6.50 15.17 -3.08
N ASP A 5 7.07 14.84 -1.94
CA ASP A 5 8.18 13.90 -1.86
C ASP A 5 7.78 12.49 -2.33
N ILE A 6 6.49 12.16 -2.26
CA ILE A 6 6.01 10.85 -2.69
C ILE A 6 5.68 10.77 -4.19
N ILE A 7 5.59 11.90 -4.88
CA ILE A 7 5.28 11.95 -6.31
C ILE A 7 6.39 11.27 -7.11
N GLY A 8 6.00 10.51 -8.14
CA GLY A 8 6.92 9.90 -9.09
C GLY A 8 6.76 8.40 -9.20
N GLU A 9 7.81 7.74 -9.66
CA GLU A 9 7.83 6.31 -9.90
C GLU A 9 8.60 5.59 -8.82
N TRP A 10 8.07 4.43 -8.42
CA TRP A 10 8.62 3.61 -7.36
C TRP A 10 8.76 2.17 -7.82
N LYS A 11 9.88 1.55 -7.48
CA LYS A 11 10.04 0.10 -7.56
C LYS A 11 9.41 -0.51 -6.32
N ILE A 12 8.56 -1.52 -6.51
CA ILE A 12 7.92 -2.22 -5.39
C ILE A 12 8.34 -3.68 -5.35
N THR A 13 8.55 -4.15 -4.12
CA THR A 13 8.77 -5.56 -3.80
C THR A 13 7.84 -5.90 -2.66
N ARG A 14 6.98 -6.91 -2.84
CA ARG A 14 5.99 -7.29 -1.83
C ARG A 14 6.10 -8.76 -1.51
N TYR A 15 6.12 -9.07 -0.22
CA TYR A 15 6.11 -10.44 0.28
C TYR A 15 4.79 -10.67 1.00
N ILE A 16 4.07 -11.72 0.62
CA ILE A 16 2.78 -12.07 1.19
C ILE A 16 2.86 -13.47 1.75
N GLU A 17 2.48 -13.62 3.02
CA GLU A 17 2.29 -14.91 3.65
C GLU A 17 0.81 -15.12 3.92
N ASP A 18 0.18 -15.97 3.11
CA ASP A 18 -1.22 -16.37 3.27
C ASP A 18 -1.26 -17.58 4.23
N LYS A 19 -1.56 -17.31 5.50
CA LYS A 19 -1.58 -18.31 6.55
C LYS A 19 -2.79 -19.24 6.42
N LEU A 20 -3.90 -18.72 5.90
CA LEU A 20 -5.12 -19.51 5.74
C LEU A 20 -4.93 -20.65 4.74
N ASN A 21 -4.28 -20.36 3.62
CA ASN A 21 -4.05 -21.32 2.53
C ASN A 21 -2.61 -21.88 2.53
N GLN A 22 -1.80 -21.50 3.52
CA GLN A 22 -0.41 -21.95 3.66
C GLN A 22 0.42 -21.72 2.39
N ARG A 23 0.33 -20.50 1.83
CA ARG A 23 1.05 -20.11 0.62
C ARG A 23 1.83 -18.84 0.85
N LYS A 24 2.96 -18.72 0.15
CA LYS A 24 3.77 -17.51 0.10
C LYS A 24 3.81 -16.98 -1.31
N PHE A 25 3.64 -15.67 -1.44
CA PHE A 25 3.68 -14.97 -2.73
C PHE A 25 4.73 -13.88 -2.68
N GLU A 26 5.29 -13.58 -3.83
CA GLU A 26 6.14 -12.41 -4.05
C GLU A 26 5.55 -11.60 -5.20
N LEU A 27 5.57 -10.28 -5.07
CA LEU A 27 5.17 -9.37 -6.13
C LEU A 27 6.32 -8.43 -6.44
N PHE A 28 6.66 -8.33 -7.72
CA PHE A 28 7.66 -7.40 -8.23
C PHE A 28 7.00 -6.51 -9.25
N GLY A 29 7.15 -5.20 -9.11
CA GLY A 29 6.52 -4.27 -10.03
C GLY A 29 6.90 -2.83 -9.78
N ASN A 30 6.06 -1.95 -10.30
CA ASN A 30 6.23 -0.51 -10.21
C ASN A 30 4.94 0.13 -9.71
N ALA A 31 5.11 1.25 -9.02
CA ALA A 31 4.01 2.11 -8.61
C ALA A 31 4.28 3.54 -9.04
N THR A 32 3.22 4.29 -9.26
CA THR A 32 3.31 5.71 -9.58
C THR A 32 2.37 6.51 -8.70
N PHE A 33 2.84 7.70 -8.30
CA PHE A 33 2.01 8.74 -7.71
C PHE A 33 2.00 9.92 -8.66
N VAL A 34 0.83 10.23 -9.21
CA VAL A 34 0.65 11.34 -10.15
C VAL A 34 -0.15 12.45 -9.49
N ASN A 35 0.38 13.68 -9.54
CA ASN A 35 -0.28 14.85 -8.99
C ASN A 35 -1.51 15.24 -9.82
N LYS A 36 -2.67 15.29 -9.18
CA LYS A 36 -3.95 15.73 -9.75
C LYS A 36 -4.50 16.96 -9.04
N ASP A 37 -3.62 17.76 -8.43
CA ASP A 37 -3.87 18.97 -7.64
C ASP A 37 -4.47 18.71 -6.25
N SER A 38 -5.72 18.26 -6.15
CA SER A 38 -6.35 18.00 -4.84
C SER A 38 -6.09 16.59 -4.31
N PHE A 39 -5.55 15.72 -5.13
CA PHE A 39 -5.18 14.35 -4.75
C PHE A 39 -4.03 13.85 -5.60
N TYR A 40 -3.40 12.77 -5.13
CA TYR A 40 -2.44 12.01 -5.91
C TYR A 40 -3.09 10.71 -6.34
N GLN A 41 -3.01 10.39 -7.62
CA GLN A 41 -3.44 9.10 -8.14
C GLN A 41 -2.32 8.09 -7.94
N TYR A 42 -2.60 7.02 -7.21
CA TYR A 42 -1.70 5.90 -7.02
C TYR A 42 -2.10 4.74 -7.93
N ASN A 43 -1.16 4.25 -8.71
CA ASN A 43 -1.33 3.05 -9.53
C ASN A 43 -0.14 2.14 -9.33
N GLU A 44 -0.39 0.86 -9.13
CA GLU A 44 0.67 -0.14 -9.11
C GLU A 44 0.36 -1.26 -10.09
N SER A 45 1.41 -1.82 -10.68
CA SER A 45 1.31 -3.00 -11.52
C SER A 45 2.55 -3.86 -11.34
N GLY A 46 2.38 -5.16 -11.41
CA GLY A 46 3.48 -6.09 -11.23
C GLY A 46 3.10 -7.51 -11.57
N VAL A 47 4.01 -8.41 -11.21
CA VAL A 47 3.85 -9.84 -11.39
C VAL A 47 3.85 -10.51 -10.03
N LEU A 48 2.78 -11.23 -9.74
CA LEU A 48 2.61 -12.02 -8.52
C LEU A 48 3.05 -13.45 -8.80
N LYS A 49 3.94 -13.97 -7.94
CA LYS A 49 4.52 -15.32 -8.09
C LYS A 49 4.39 -16.15 -6.82
N SER A 50 4.10 -17.45 -7.01
CA SER A 50 4.13 -18.45 -5.94
C SER A 50 4.44 -19.82 -6.54
N GLY A 51 5.64 -20.32 -6.35
CA GLY A 51 6.09 -21.54 -7.02
C GLY A 51 6.04 -21.39 -8.55
N SER A 52 5.28 -22.26 -9.20
CA SER A 52 5.05 -22.19 -10.66
C SER A 52 3.90 -21.25 -11.05
N PHE A 53 3.13 -20.77 -10.07
CA PHE A 53 2.06 -19.80 -10.31
C PHE A 53 2.62 -18.42 -10.61
N GLU A 54 2.08 -17.79 -11.64
CA GLU A 54 2.45 -16.44 -12.02
C GLU A 54 1.22 -15.73 -12.59
N SER A 55 0.99 -14.49 -12.14
CA SER A 55 -0.15 -13.68 -12.59
C SER A 55 0.22 -12.22 -12.60
N LYS A 56 -0.35 -11.48 -13.54
CA LYS A 56 -0.32 -10.02 -13.50
C LYS A 56 -1.25 -9.52 -12.40
N ALA A 57 -0.82 -8.48 -11.70
CA ALA A 57 -1.59 -7.86 -10.64
C ALA A 57 -1.50 -6.34 -10.75
N HIS A 58 -2.60 -5.66 -10.44
CA HIS A 58 -2.61 -4.20 -10.36
C HIS A 58 -3.53 -3.75 -9.24
N GLN A 59 -3.30 -2.53 -8.74
CA GLN A 59 -4.08 -1.94 -7.66
C GLN A 59 -3.98 -0.43 -7.74
N ASP A 60 -5.10 0.25 -7.48
CA ASP A 60 -5.19 1.70 -7.56
C ASP A 60 -5.80 2.27 -6.27
N TYR A 61 -5.29 3.42 -5.84
CA TYR A 61 -5.82 4.18 -4.71
C TYR A 61 -5.81 5.67 -5.03
N VAL A 62 -6.60 6.41 -4.28
CA VAL A 62 -6.64 7.88 -4.35
C VAL A 62 -6.13 8.42 -3.01
N TRP A 63 -5.07 9.23 -3.06
CA TRP A 63 -4.47 9.86 -1.89
C TRP A 63 -4.86 11.33 -1.86
N ILE A 64 -5.95 11.64 -1.16
CA ILE A 64 -6.49 13.01 -1.10
C ILE A 64 -5.62 13.84 -0.17
N LEU A 65 -5.17 15.00 -0.65
CA LEU A 65 -4.32 15.91 0.11
C LEU A 65 -5.09 16.54 1.27
N LYS A 66 -4.49 16.49 2.46
CA LYS A 66 -4.93 17.15 3.67
C LYS A 66 -3.79 18.00 4.21
N PRO A 67 -4.05 19.00 5.05
CA PRO A 67 -2.98 19.86 5.57
C PRO A 67 -1.84 19.10 6.25
N ASP A 68 -2.13 18.02 6.95
CA ASP A 68 -1.17 17.24 7.74
C ASP A 68 -0.79 15.89 7.12
N GLY A 69 -1.33 15.56 5.95
CA GLY A 69 -1.05 14.27 5.33
C GLY A 69 -2.02 13.92 4.21
N TRP A 70 -2.56 12.71 4.23
CA TRP A 70 -3.47 12.24 3.20
C TRP A 70 -4.63 11.45 3.79
N LYS A 71 -5.77 11.56 3.11
CA LYS A 71 -6.89 10.63 3.25
C LYS A 71 -6.81 9.65 2.08
N ILE A 72 -6.57 8.38 2.36
CA ILE A 72 -6.43 7.36 1.33
C ILE A 72 -7.76 6.64 1.13
N ASN A 73 -8.24 6.67 -0.11
CA ASN A 73 -9.48 6.01 -0.51
C ASN A 73 -9.20 4.92 -1.53
N PHE A 74 -10.06 3.91 -1.54
CA PHE A 74 -10.14 2.96 -2.65
C PHE A 74 -10.61 3.67 -3.91
N SER A 75 -10.41 3.06 -5.08
CA SER A 75 -10.81 3.63 -6.36
C SER A 75 -12.31 3.84 -6.51
N ASP A 76 -13.13 3.13 -5.73
CA ASP A 76 -14.59 3.31 -5.69
C ASP A 76 -15.05 4.50 -4.82
N GLY A 77 -14.10 5.20 -4.19
CA GLY A 77 -14.38 6.34 -3.33
C GLY A 77 -14.56 6.01 -1.84
N ASN A 78 -14.62 4.74 -1.47
CA ASN A 78 -14.72 4.35 -0.06
C ASN A 78 -13.41 4.63 0.68
N HIS A 79 -13.53 5.12 1.91
CA HIS A 79 -12.37 5.42 2.74
C HIS A 79 -11.64 4.16 3.17
N PHE A 80 -10.31 4.18 3.05
CA PHE A 80 -9.44 3.11 3.52
C PHE A 80 -8.79 3.49 4.85
N HIS A 81 -7.91 4.48 4.86
CA HIS A 81 -7.26 5.00 6.08
C HIS A 81 -6.64 6.38 5.81
N ASP A 82 -6.16 7.02 6.88
CA ASP A 82 -5.46 8.30 6.82
C ASP A 82 -3.98 8.10 7.13
N LEU A 83 -3.13 8.98 6.58
CA LEU A 83 -1.71 9.07 6.90
C LEU A 83 -1.36 10.48 7.33
N ILE A 84 -0.47 10.57 8.31
CA ILE A 84 0.09 11.84 8.79
C ILE A 84 1.53 11.95 8.32
N LEU A 85 1.82 12.99 7.54
CA LEU A 85 3.11 13.17 6.88
C LEU A 85 4.27 13.30 7.88
N ALA A 86 4.05 13.98 9.02
CA ALA A 86 5.09 14.21 10.01
C ALA A 86 5.45 12.97 10.84
N ASN A 87 4.62 11.94 10.84
CA ASN A 87 4.86 10.72 11.61
C ASN A 87 5.58 9.69 10.76
N LYS A 88 6.89 9.57 10.99
CA LYS A 88 7.74 8.63 10.26
C LYS A 88 7.22 7.20 10.36
N GLU A 89 6.86 6.77 11.56
CA GLU A 89 6.29 5.46 11.84
C GLU A 89 4.89 5.63 12.39
N GLN A 90 3.91 4.98 11.78
CA GLN A 90 2.53 5.08 12.20
C GLN A 90 1.73 3.84 11.90
N HIS A 91 0.75 3.59 12.76
CA HIS A 91 -0.18 2.48 12.61
C HIS A 91 -1.50 3.00 12.06
N VAL A 92 -2.10 2.24 11.15
CA VAL A 92 -3.39 2.53 10.55
C VAL A 92 -4.31 1.31 10.71
N TYR A 93 -5.60 1.56 10.68
CA TYR A 93 -6.62 0.55 10.91
C TYR A 93 -7.77 0.73 9.95
N HIS A 94 -8.27 -0.39 9.41
CA HIS A 94 -9.47 -0.38 8.58
C HIS A 94 -10.27 -1.64 8.85
N LYS A 95 -11.58 -1.47 9.07
CA LYS A 95 -12.52 -2.58 9.21
C LYS A 95 -13.47 -2.56 8.02
N CYS A 96 -13.57 -3.70 7.32
CA CYS A 96 -14.48 -3.88 6.21
C CYS A 96 -15.34 -5.11 6.49
N VAL A 97 -16.59 -4.88 6.94
CA VAL A 97 -17.51 -5.93 7.37
C VAL A 97 -16.86 -6.79 8.47
N ASN A 98 -16.42 -8.01 8.16
CA ASN A 98 -15.79 -8.92 9.12
C ASN A 98 -14.27 -9.00 8.95
N ASP A 99 -13.69 -8.23 8.02
CA ASP A 99 -12.25 -8.20 7.79
C ASP A 99 -11.62 -7.03 8.55
N ILE A 100 -10.50 -7.29 9.19
CA ILE A 100 -9.75 -6.30 9.96
C ILE A 100 -8.38 -6.14 9.30
N TYR A 101 -8.05 -4.90 8.95
CA TYR A 101 -6.77 -4.51 8.37
C TYR A 101 -5.99 -3.68 9.39
N ASN A 102 -4.89 -4.20 9.88
CA ASN A 102 -3.94 -3.48 10.72
C ASN A 102 -2.69 -3.20 9.89
N GLY A 103 -2.38 -1.93 9.68
CA GLY A 103 -1.26 -1.51 8.87
C GLY A 103 -0.21 -0.75 9.68
N LYS A 104 1.01 -0.76 9.14
CA LYS A 104 2.13 0.01 9.66
C LYS A 104 2.88 0.60 8.49
N TYR A 105 3.04 1.92 8.50
CA TYR A 105 3.85 2.65 7.54
C TYR A 105 5.13 3.13 8.19
N ILE A 106 6.23 3.03 7.46
CA ILE A 106 7.49 3.67 7.83
C ILE A 106 7.92 4.55 6.65
N LEU A 107 7.95 5.86 6.87
CA LEU A 107 8.23 6.84 5.83
C LEU A 107 9.69 7.27 5.88
N TYR A 108 10.45 6.94 4.84
CA TYR A 108 11.83 7.39 4.63
C TYR A 108 11.89 8.30 3.40
N LEU A 109 10.88 9.19 3.28
CA LEU A 109 10.77 10.07 2.12
C LEU A 109 11.95 11.04 2.03
N PRO A 110 12.39 11.40 0.83
CA PRO A 110 11.76 11.13 -0.47
C PRO A 110 12.15 9.81 -1.15
N ASN A 111 13.03 9.01 -0.59
CA ASN A 111 13.67 7.91 -1.33
C ASN A 111 13.04 6.54 -1.12
N GLU A 112 12.48 6.29 0.04
CA GLU A 112 11.95 4.98 0.42
C GLU A 112 10.74 5.10 1.34
N PHE A 113 9.90 4.09 1.37
CA PHE A 113 8.92 3.85 2.42
C PHE A 113 8.49 2.39 2.42
N ASP A 114 8.00 1.93 3.57
CA ASP A 114 7.58 0.55 3.76
C ASP A 114 6.15 0.51 4.29
N ILE A 115 5.41 -0.52 3.88
CA ILE A 115 4.05 -0.78 4.39
C ILE A 115 3.96 -2.25 4.79
N GLU A 116 3.45 -2.49 6.01
CA GLU A 116 3.10 -3.83 6.47
C GLU A 116 1.61 -3.88 6.75
N TRP A 117 0.94 -4.92 6.25
CA TRP A 117 -0.46 -5.20 6.54
C TRP A 117 -0.62 -6.55 7.20
N ASN A 118 -1.37 -6.57 8.32
CA ASN A 118 -1.89 -7.78 8.92
C ASN A 118 -3.39 -7.78 8.69
N VAL A 119 -3.89 -8.78 7.96
CA VAL A 119 -5.30 -8.87 7.57
C VAL A 119 -5.89 -10.15 8.11
N SER A 120 -6.98 -10.03 8.84
CA SER A 120 -7.72 -11.17 9.40
C SER A 120 -9.21 -11.04 9.13
N GLY A 121 -9.86 -12.18 8.93
CA GLY A 121 -11.29 -12.26 8.69
C GLY A 121 -11.72 -13.71 8.51
N PRO A 122 -13.01 -13.98 8.23
CA PRO A 122 -13.49 -15.34 8.05
C PRO A 122 -12.82 -16.09 6.88
N ARG A 123 -12.36 -15.35 5.86
CA ARG A 123 -11.76 -15.92 4.63
C ARG A 123 -10.38 -15.35 4.33
N LYS A 124 -9.80 -14.61 5.29
CA LYS A 124 -8.50 -13.96 5.12
C LYS A 124 -7.69 -14.11 6.39
N ASP A 125 -6.45 -14.49 6.23
CA ASP A 125 -5.45 -14.49 7.30
C ASP A 125 -4.09 -14.39 6.64
N TYR A 126 -3.61 -13.14 6.41
CA TYR A 126 -2.33 -12.95 5.75
C TYR A 126 -1.57 -11.75 6.30
N ILE A 127 -0.27 -11.79 6.09
CA ILE A 127 0.66 -10.68 6.33
C ILE A 127 1.25 -10.29 4.98
N SER A 128 1.29 -8.98 4.72
CA SER A 128 1.91 -8.43 3.52
C SER A 128 2.93 -7.38 3.92
N GLN A 129 4.14 -7.46 3.36
CA GLN A 129 5.18 -6.46 3.53
C GLN A 129 5.58 -5.93 2.17
N THR A 130 5.49 -4.61 1.98
CA THR A 130 5.83 -3.95 0.74
C THR A 130 6.93 -2.93 0.97
N TYR A 131 7.97 -3.02 0.16
CA TYR A 131 9.10 -2.09 0.15
C TYR A 131 9.03 -1.24 -1.10
N TYR A 132 9.07 0.08 -0.92
CA TYR A 132 9.03 1.06 -2.00
C TYR A 132 10.35 1.78 -2.09
N LYS A 133 10.93 1.80 -3.27
CA LYS A 133 12.17 2.51 -3.55
C LYS A 133 11.98 3.42 -4.75
N LYS A 134 12.30 4.71 -4.58
CA LYS A 134 12.18 5.71 -5.65
C LYS A 134 13.11 5.37 -6.82
N ILE A 135 12.55 5.40 -8.00
CA ILE A 135 13.31 5.22 -9.24
C ILE A 135 13.94 6.54 -9.66
#